data_b43fb7fdb5e4fb1c9addffe32ab50393
#
_entry.id   b43fb7fdb5e4fb1c9addffe32ab50393
#
_cell.length_a   1.000
_cell.length_b   1.000
_cell.length_c   1.000
_cell.angle_alpha   90.00
_cell.angle_beta   90.00
_cell.angle_gamma   90.00
#
_symmetry.space_group_name_H-M   'P 1'
#
loop_
_entity.id
_entity.type
_entity.pdbx_description
1 polymer ?
#
loop_
_entity_poly.entity_id
_entity_poly.type
_entity_poly.pdbx_seq_one_letter_code
_entity_poly.pdbx_strand_id
1 'polypeptide(L)'
;MNLKMNRLYMKIAIGIMLTAIVFLCAAFSTFSKKNEPMETISLEALYMTYESAEELDEADLILIGTPTSDFSDREHKTSYYEDGSLQDFYTLTEIEIDKMIKSPNDFDLEESETLSIIEPVGMIELDGTKKITIDEYKEMEQGEKYIIFLNDNGHGQYSVINNDLGKFNLDSKSAKSEKSLSKNSGIALKEDVLEKYSEFIE
;
A
#
# COMPACT_ATOMS: atom_id res chain seq x y z
N MET A 1 -55.58 -11.15 -39.07
CA MET A 1 -55.31 -11.73 -37.71
C MET A 1 -53.94 -11.40 -37.15
N ASN A 2 -53.05 -10.67 -37.83
CA ASN A 2 -51.66 -10.46 -37.42
C ASN A 2 -51.38 -9.18 -36.62
N LEU A 3 -52.27 -8.15 -36.67
CA LEU A 3 -51.99 -6.88 -35.99
C LEU A 3 -52.15 -6.90 -34.44
N LYS A 4 -53.05 -7.76 -33.92
CA LYS A 4 -53.26 -7.88 -32.47
C LYS A 4 -52.15 -8.68 -31.81
N MET A 5 -51.58 -9.65 -32.51
CA MET A 5 -50.50 -10.46 -32.01
C MET A 5 -49.19 -9.66 -31.92
N ASN A 6 -48.87 -8.82 -32.90
CA ASN A 6 -47.70 -7.94 -32.85
C ASN A 6 -47.72 -6.93 -31.68
N ARG A 7 -48.92 -6.40 -31.33
CA ARG A 7 -49.06 -5.47 -30.21
C ARG A 7 -48.83 -6.13 -28.86
N LEU A 8 -49.19 -7.41 -28.73
CA LEU A 8 -48.96 -8.17 -27.51
C LEU A 8 -47.44 -8.47 -27.33
N TYR A 9 -46.76 -8.95 -28.35
CA TYR A 9 -45.32 -9.20 -28.34
C TYR A 9 -44.51 -7.91 -28.10
N MET A 10 -44.96 -6.77 -28.69
CA MET A 10 -44.33 -5.48 -28.47
C MET A 10 -44.46 -5.01 -27.02
N LYS A 11 -45.59 -5.23 -26.35
CA LYS A 11 -45.78 -4.90 -24.93
C LYS A 11 -44.96 -5.80 -24.02
N ILE A 12 -44.83 -7.08 -24.35
CA ILE A 12 -43.98 -8.03 -23.59
C ILE A 12 -42.49 -7.66 -23.75
N ALA A 13 -42.06 -7.34 -24.97
CA ALA A 13 -40.67 -6.92 -25.23
C ALA A 13 -40.33 -5.62 -24.50
N ILE A 14 -41.24 -4.62 -24.47
CA ILE A 14 -41.05 -3.38 -23.71
C ILE A 14 -40.99 -3.67 -22.19
N GLY A 15 -41.81 -4.57 -21.67
CA GLY A 15 -41.78 -4.97 -20.25
C GLY A 15 -40.47 -5.63 -19.86
N ILE A 16 -39.95 -6.54 -20.68
CA ILE A 16 -38.65 -7.21 -20.46
C ILE A 16 -37.49 -6.19 -20.53
N MET A 17 -37.54 -5.25 -21.47
CA MET A 17 -36.52 -4.22 -21.62
C MET A 17 -36.49 -3.26 -20.40
N LEU A 18 -37.65 -2.86 -19.88
CA LEU A 18 -37.77 -2.03 -18.68
C LEU A 18 -37.25 -2.76 -17.43
N THR A 19 -37.54 -4.05 -17.25
CA THR A 19 -37.02 -4.83 -16.13
C THR A 19 -35.51 -5.01 -16.23
N ALA A 20 -34.95 -5.25 -17.41
CA ALA A 20 -33.50 -5.34 -17.62
C ALA A 20 -32.79 -4.02 -17.30
N ILE A 21 -33.36 -2.87 -17.64
CA ILE A 21 -32.82 -1.56 -17.32
C ILE A 21 -32.83 -1.32 -15.81
N VAL A 22 -33.90 -1.69 -15.10
CA VAL A 22 -33.96 -1.57 -13.62
C VAL A 22 -32.92 -2.48 -12.94
N PHE A 23 -32.73 -3.70 -13.42
CA PHE A 23 -31.68 -4.60 -12.92
C PHE A 23 -30.28 -4.06 -13.21
N LEU A 24 -30.04 -3.47 -14.38
CA LEU A 24 -28.75 -2.87 -14.73
C LEU A 24 -28.46 -1.65 -13.85
N CYS A 25 -29.46 -0.79 -13.59
CA CYS A 25 -29.31 0.36 -12.70
C CYS A 25 -29.07 -0.07 -11.25
N ALA A 26 -29.74 -1.13 -10.76
CA ALA A 26 -29.50 -1.68 -9.43
C ALA A 26 -28.08 -2.29 -9.29
N ALA A 27 -27.62 -2.99 -10.32
CA ALA A 27 -26.24 -3.52 -10.34
C ALA A 27 -25.20 -2.40 -10.39
N PHE A 28 -25.45 -1.32 -11.14
CA PHE A 28 -24.55 -0.15 -11.17
C PHE A 28 -24.53 0.60 -9.83
N SER A 29 -25.65 0.65 -9.10
CA SER A 29 -25.72 1.32 -7.79
C SER A 29 -24.96 0.55 -6.70
N THR A 30 -24.82 -0.76 -6.81
CA THR A 30 -24.03 -1.57 -5.88
C THR A 30 -22.52 -1.51 -6.19
N PHE A 31 -22.14 -1.19 -7.43
CA PHE A 31 -20.74 -1.04 -7.84
C PHE A 31 -20.18 0.36 -7.55
N SER A 32 -21.02 1.34 -7.28
CA SER A 32 -20.63 2.71 -6.94
C SER A 32 -20.82 3.00 -5.46
N LYS A 33 -20.33 2.13 -4.57
CA LYS A 33 -19.86 2.58 -3.27
C LYS A 33 -18.58 3.38 -3.56
N LYS A 34 -18.75 4.68 -3.77
CA LYS A 34 -17.67 5.65 -3.73
C LYS A 34 -17.02 5.42 -2.37
N ASN A 35 -15.81 4.82 -2.35
CA ASN A 35 -15.01 4.79 -1.15
C ASN A 35 -14.76 6.26 -0.82
N GLU A 36 -15.48 6.80 0.17
CA GLU A 36 -15.08 8.07 0.74
C GLU A 36 -13.64 7.87 1.25
N PRO A 37 -12.72 8.81 0.96
CA PRO A 37 -11.36 8.67 1.43
C PRO A 37 -11.40 8.52 2.95
N MET A 38 -10.77 7.46 3.46
CA MET A 38 -10.65 7.21 4.89
C MET A 38 -10.01 8.43 5.54
N GLU A 39 -10.60 8.93 6.63
CA GLU A 39 -9.99 10.00 7.39
C GLU A 39 -8.61 9.56 7.90
N THR A 40 -7.60 10.40 7.71
CA THR A 40 -6.22 10.10 8.08
C THR A 40 -5.79 11.01 9.24
N ILE A 41 -5.24 10.40 10.28
CA ILE A 41 -4.58 11.07 11.40
C ILE A 41 -3.09 10.89 11.22
N SER A 42 -2.33 11.98 11.07
CA SER A 42 -0.87 11.94 11.01
C SER A 42 -0.29 12.37 12.35
N LEU A 43 0.58 11.54 12.90
CA LEU A 43 1.36 11.85 14.10
C LEU A 43 2.78 12.20 13.69
N GLU A 44 3.37 13.19 14.38
CA GLU A 44 4.79 13.51 14.22
C GLU A 44 5.64 12.59 15.11
N ALA A 45 6.75 12.08 14.56
CA ALA A 45 7.71 11.29 15.29
C ALA A 45 9.15 11.68 14.95
N LEU A 46 10.06 11.40 15.86
CA LEU A 46 11.50 11.51 15.60
C LEU A 46 12.03 10.14 15.19
N TYR A 47 12.61 10.07 13.99
CA TYR A 47 13.29 8.90 13.48
C TYR A 47 14.62 9.29 12.81
N MET A 48 15.48 8.31 12.59
CA MET A 48 16.73 8.53 11.87
C MET A 48 16.44 8.81 10.40
N THR A 49 17.01 9.87 9.87
CA THR A 49 16.89 10.25 8.47
C THR A 49 18.16 9.95 7.70
N TYR A 50 18.01 9.46 6.47
CA TYR A 50 19.08 9.14 5.54
C TYR A 50 18.91 10.02 4.30
N GLU A 51 19.99 10.66 3.87
CA GLU A 51 19.95 11.68 2.80
C GLU A 51 20.61 11.22 1.49
N SER A 52 21.28 10.05 1.50
CA SER A 52 21.95 9.47 0.32
C SER A 52 21.73 7.96 0.22
N ALA A 53 21.94 7.40 -0.96
CA ALA A 53 21.89 5.95 -1.17
C ALA A 53 23.02 5.21 -0.43
N GLU A 54 24.17 5.88 -0.17
CA GLU A 54 25.24 5.34 0.69
C GLU A 54 24.80 5.18 2.13
N GLU A 55 24.06 6.16 2.67
CA GLU A 55 23.53 6.07 4.04
C GLU A 55 22.42 5.01 4.14
N LEU A 56 21.55 4.91 3.14
CA LEU A 56 20.54 3.85 3.06
C LEU A 56 21.15 2.44 2.94
N ASP A 57 22.37 2.32 2.42
CA ASP A 57 23.10 1.05 2.35
C ASP A 57 23.53 0.53 3.74
N GLU A 58 23.40 1.33 4.80
CA GLU A 58 23.58 0.90 6.18
C GLU A 58 22.41 0.03 6.69
N ALA A 59 21.28 -0.01 5.99
CA ALA A 59 20.15 -0.88 6.32
C ALA A 59 20.59 -2.34 6.50
N ASP A 60 19.99 -3.06 7.44
CA ASP A 60 20.31 -4.47 7.73
C ASP A 60 19.89 -5.37 6.57
N LEU A 61 18.78 -5.04 5.90
CA LEU A 61 18.19 -5.81 4.81
C LEU A 61 17.75 -4.85 3.69
N ILE A 62 18.14 -5.15 2.46
CA ILE A 62 17.72 -4.41 1.26
C ILE A 62 17.20 -5.43 0.25
N LEU A 63 15.98 -5.24 -0.22
CA LEU A 63 15.36 -6.12 -1.19
C LEU A 63 14.51 -5.37 -2.21
N ILE A 64 14.25 -6.01 -3.34
CA ILE A 64 13.15 -5.67 -4.23
C ILE A 64 12.01 -6.64 -3.93
N GLY A 65 10.80 -6.11 -3.77
CA GLY A 65 9.66 -6.94 -3.45
C GLY A 65 8.32 -6.26 -3.72
N THR A 66 7.28 -7.09 -3.68
CA THR A 66 5.92 -6.73 -4.09
C THR A 66 4.94 -7.05 -2.96
N PRO A 67 4.17 -6.06 -2.44
CA PRO A 67 3.12 -6.32 -1.46
C PRO A 67 2.03 -7.24 -2.00
N THR A 68 1.67 -8.28 -1.25
CA THR A 68 0.75 -9.33 -1.70
C THR A 68 -0.72 -9.00 -1.49
N SER A 69 -1.04 -8.02 -0.63
CA SER A 69 -2.43 -7.68 -0.25
C SER A 69 -2.67 -6.18 -0.21
N ASP A 70 -3.94 -5.79 -0.41
CA ASP A 70 -4.39 -4.41 -0.20
C ASP A 70 -4.23 -3.99 1.26
N PHE A 71 -3.99 -2.69 1.50
CA PHE A 71 -3.79 -2.15 2.84
C PHE A 71 -4.92 -2.52 3.81
N SER A 72 -6.16 -2.45 3.37
CA SER A 72 -7.33 -2.79 4.19
C SER A 72 -7.41 -4.26 4.62
N ASP A 73 -6.71 -5.15 3.92
CA ASP A 73 -6.72 -6.58 4.17
C ASP A 73 -5.50 -7.06 4.98
N ARG A 74 -4.57 -6.13 5.31
CA ARG A 74 -3.37 -6.43 6.09
C ARG A 74 -3.67 -6.49 7.58
N GLU A 75 -2.74 -7.07 8.34
CA GLU A 75 -2.84 -7.13 9.79
C GLU A 75 -2.39 -5.79 10.40
N HIS A 76 -3.34 -5.03 10.97
CA HIS A 76 -3.09 -3.79 11.69
C HIS A 76 -2.96 -4.06 13.17
N LYS A 77 -1.86 -3.60 13.75
CA LYS A 77 -1.56 -3.74 15.17
C LYS A 77 -1.72 -2.39 15.86
N THR A 78 -2.40 -2.39 17.00
CA THR A 78 -2.50 -1.24 17.88
C THR A 78 -2.33 -1.69 19.32
N SER A 79 -1.63 -0.91 20.12
CA SER A 79 -1.55 -1.10 21.56
C SER A 79 -1.88 0.20 22.30
N TYR A 80 -2.37 0.07 23.53
CA TYR A 80 -2.82 1.18 24.35
C TYR A 80 -2.22 1.08 25.74
N TYR A 81 -1.94 2.24 26.35
CA TYR A 81 -1.60 2.33 27.76
C TYR A 81 -2.83 2.04 28.65
N GLU A 82 -2.59 1.84 29.96
CA GLU A 82 -3.67 1.56 30.93
C GLU A 82 -4.71 2.70 31.02
N ASP A 83 -4.32 3.93 30.69
CA ASP A 83 -5.22 5.10 30.65
C ASP A 83 -6.02 5.21 29.35
N GLY A 84 -5.84 4.26 28.41
CA GLY A 84 -6.51 4.22 27.13
C GLY A 84 -5.86 5.08 26.03
N SER A 85 -4.76 5.77 26.32
CA SER A 85 -4.01 6.49 25.28
C SER A 85 -3.28 5.51 24.37
N LEU A 86 -3.17 5.87 23.08
CA LEU A 86 -2.48 5.05 22.08
C LEU A 86 -0.99 4.94 22.44
N GLN A 87 -0.48 3.71 22.50
CA GLN A 87 0.92 3.41 22.79
C GLN A 87 1.72 3.19 21.51
N ASP A 88 1.20 2.37 20.61
CA ASP A 88 1.89 1.99 19.37
C ASP A 88 0.88 1.55 18.30
N PHE A 89 1.26 1.67 17.04
CA PHE A 89 0.52 1.17 15.90
C PHE A 89 1.46 0.88 14.72
N TYR A 90 1.13 -0.14 13.97
CA TYR A 90 1.81 -0.49 12.72
C TYR A 90 0.97 -1.46 11.91
N THR A 91 1.37 -1.66 10.66
CA THR A 91 0.82 -2.69 9.78
C THR A 91 1.89 -3.73 9.46
N LEU A 92 1.53 -4.99 9.54
CA LEU A 92 2.32 -6.09 8.98
C LEU A 92 1.97 -6.24 7.51
N THR A 93 2.96 -5.98 6.66
CA THR A 93 2.82 -6.07 5.20
C THR A 93 3.62 -7.26 4.70
N GLU A 94 2.92 -8.21 4.08
CA GLU A 94 3.52 -9.37 3.44
C GLU A 94 4.12 -8.95 2.09
N ILE A 95 5.43 -9.10 1.94
CA ILE A 95 6.20 -8.78 0.74
C ILE A 95 6.68 -10.08 0.12
N GLU A 96 6.27 -10.37 -1.11
CA GLU A 96 6.92 -11.38 -1.95
C GLU A 96 8.28 -10.84 -2.39
N ILE A 97 9.35 -11.59 -2.11
CA ILE A 97 10.73 -11.18 -2.42
C ILE A 97 10.99 -11.44 -3.90
N ASP A 98 11.10 -10.38 -4.69
CA ASP A 98 11.47 -10.46 -6.09
C ASP A 98 12.99 -10.63 -6.26
N LYS A 99 13.78 -9.92 -5.43
CA LYS A 99 15.24 -9.99 -5.45
C LYS A 99 15.85 -9.57 -4.12
N MET A 100 16.83 -10.32 -3.64
CA MET A 100 17.64 -9.97 -2.48
C MET A 100 18.86 -9.17 -2.92
N ILE A 101 19.06 -7.98 -2.34
CA ILE A 101 20.24 -7.11 -2.62
C ILE A 101 21.24 -7.22 -1.48
N LYS A 102 20.79 -7.12 -0.24
CA LYS A 102 21.61 -7.23 0.98
C LYS A 102 20.82 -7.94 2.05
N SER A 103 21.45 -8.88 2.75
CA SER A 103 20.85 -9.57 3.88
C SER A 103 21.88 -9.91 4.95
N PRO A 104 21.49 -10.07 6.22
CA PRO A 104 22.32 -10.65 7.26
C PRO A 104 22.74 -12.09 6.91
N ASN A 105 23.86 -12.57 7.48
CA ASN A 105 24.40 -13.89 7.19
C ASN A 105 23.49 -15.06 7.64
N ASP A 106 22.56 -14.81 8.57
CA ASP A 106 21.61 -15.76 9.14
C ASP A 106 20.17 -15.53 8.60
N PHE A 107 20.04 -14.81 7.50
CA PHE A 107 18.75 -14.60 6.84
C PHE A 107 18.44 -15.81 5.94
N ASP A 108 17.35 -16.51 6.24
CA ASP A 108 17.02 -17.81 5.64
C ASP A 108 16.02 -17.74 4.47
N LEU A 109 15.42 -16.57 4.19
CA LEU A 109 14.44 -16.44 3.09
C LEU A 109 15.13 -16.21 1.75
N GLU A 110 14.57 -16.82 0.71
CA GLU A 110 15.03 -16.72 -0.68
C GLU A 110 14.06 -15.92 -1.56
N GLU A 111 14.42 -15.72 -2.82
CA GLU A 111 13.53 -15.12 -3.83
C GLU A 111 12.25 -15.95 -4.00
N SER A 112 11.12 -15.29 -4.24
CA SER A 112 9.77 -15.85 -4.31
C SER A 112 9.19 -16.35 -2.97
N GLU A 113 9.89 -16.18 -1.86
CA GLU A 113 9.34 -16.35 -0.52
C GLU A 113 8.72 -15.04 0.00
N THR A 114 7.99 -15.13 1.09
CA THR A 114 7.26 -13.98 1.65
C THR A 114 7.89 -13.56 2.97
N LEU A 115 8.18 -12.26 3.08
CA LEU A 115 8.64 -11.60 4.31
C LEU A 115 7.56 -10.69 4.84
N SER A 116 7.22 -10.82 6.12
CA SER A 116 6.35 -9.88 6.84
C SER A 116 7.17 -8.72 7.39
N ILE A 117 6.88 -7.50 6.96
CA ILE A 117 7.58 -6.29 7.38
C ILE A 117 6.64 -5.32 8.08
N ILE A 118 7.21 -4.41 8.89
CA ILE A 118 6.47 -3.35 9.59
C ILE A 118 6.48 -2.08 8.76
N GLU A 119 5.27 -1.55 8.50
CA GLU A 119 5.06 -0.19 7.98
C GLU A 119 4.48 0.71 9.09
N PRO A 120 4.96 1.98 9.25
CA PRO A 120 4.52 2.91 10.30
C PRO A 120 3.18 3.58 9.96
N VAL A 121 2.20 2.78 9.63
CA VAL A 121 0.83 3.15 9.29
C VAL A 121 -0.11 2.06 9.79
N GLY A 122 -1.35 2.43 10.13
CA GLY A 122 -2.33 1.46 10.62
C GLY A 122 -3.76 1.91 10.44
N MET A 123 -4.68 1.06 10.84
CA MET A 123 -6.10 1.40 11.01
C MET A 123 -6.46 1.33 12.48
N ILE A 124 -7.20 2.33 12.97
CA ILE A 124 -7.71 2.41 14.34
C ILE A 124 -9.22 2.65 14.33
N GLU A 125 -9.88 2.16 15.37
CA GLU A 125 -11.30 2.46 15.63
C GLU A 125 -11.40 3.68 16.55
N LEU A 126 -11.76 4.83 15.96
CA LEU A 126 -11.96 6.09 16.68
C LEU A 126 -13.11 6.87 16.01
N ASP A 127 -14.32 6.79 16.57
CA ASP A 127 -15.52 7.30 15.92
C ASP A 127 -15.68 6.83 14.47
N GLY A 128 -15.46 5.51 14.25
CA GLY A 128 -15.33 4.86 12.97
C GLY A 128 -13.87 4.50 12.65
N THR A 129 -13.68 3.73 11.58
CA THR A 129 -12.34 3.30 11.15
C THR A 129 -11.59 4.45 10.51
N LYS A 130 -10.42 4.77 11.05
CA LYS A 130 -9.52 5.81 10.54
C LYS A 130 -8.15 5.24 10.26
N LYS A 131 -7.48 5.83 9.27
CA LYS A 131 -6.06 5.60 9.01
C LYS A 131 -5.24 6.43 9.99
N ILE A 132 -4.21 5.82 10.58
CA ILE A 132 -3.22 6.52 11.39
C ILE A 132 -1.83 6.30 10.80
N THR A 133 -0.98 7.32 10.80
CA THR A 133 0.33 7.27 10.14
C THR A 133 1.34 8.14 10.87
N ILE A 134 2.62 7.86 10.68
CA ILE A 134 3.74 8.70 11.11
C ILE A 134 4.14 9.59 9.94
N ASP A 135 4.18 10.93 10.18
CA ASP A 135 4.66 11.95 9.23
C ASP A 135 4.13 11.74 7.79
N GLU A 136 2.80 11.48 7.68
CA GLU A 136 2.11 11.28 6.41
C GLU A 136 2.61 10.07 5.59
N TYR A 137 3.25 9.08 6.25
CA TYR A 137 3.69 7.84 5.59
C TYR A 137 2.59 7.23 4.74
N LYS A 138 2.93 6.80 3.54
CA LYS A 138 2.02 6.12 2.62
C LYS A 138 2.37 4.65 2.56
N GLU A 139 1.37 3.81 2.76
CA GLU A 139 1.50 2.37 2.59
C GLU A 139 1.95 2.01 1.18
N MET A 140 2.65 0.91 1.04
CA MET A 140 2.94 0.33 -0.27
C MET A 140 1.67 -0.22 -0.91
N GLU A 141 1.52 -0.02 -2.21
CA GLU A 141 0.36 -0.47 -2.99
C GLU A 141 0.50 -1.95 -3.39
N GLN A 142 -0.59 -2.73 -3.27
CA GLN A 142 -0.61 -4.12 -3.68
C GLN A 142 -0.20 -4.30 -5.13
N GLY A 143 0.69 -5.26 -5.39
CA GLY A 143 1.12 -5.63 -6.73
C GLY A 143 2.09 -4.65 -7.41
N GLU A 144 2.45 -3.55 -6.73
CA GLU A 144 3.48 -2.61 -7.19
C GLU A 144 4.84 -3.06 -6.65
N LYS A 145 5.87 -2.87 -7.45
CA LYS A 145 7.24 -3.29 -7.12
C LYS A 145 8.01 -2.16 -6.45
N TYR A 146 8.69 -2.46 -5.35
CA TYR A 146 9.49 -1.51 -4.58
C TYR A 146 10.90 -2.01 -4.33
N ILE A 147 11.89 -1.11 -4.31
CA ILE A 147 13.11 -1.32 -3.54
C ILE A 147 12.85 -0.84 -2.12
N ILE A 148 13.19 -1.67 -1.12
CA ILE A 148 12.82 -1.48 0.28
C ILE A 148 14.06 -1.61 1.17
N PHE A 149 14.24 -0.63 2.06
CA PHE A 149 15.32 -0.56 3.04
C PHE A 149 14.76 -0.83 4.43
N LEU A 150 15.33 -1.81 5.13
CA LEU A 150 14.78 -2.38 6.34
C LEU A 150 15.83 -2.54 7.42
N ASN A 151 15.46 -2.26 8.68
CA ASN A 151 16.26 -2.61 9.84
C ASN A 151 15.54 -3.63 10.73
N ASP A 152 16.30 -4.53 11.33
CA ASP A 152 15.82 -5.43 12.37
C ASP A 152 15.44 -4.60 13.61
N ASN A 153 14.26 -4.86 14.16
CA ASN A 153 13.79 -4.21 15.39
C ASN A 153 14.31 -4.88 16.67
N GLY A 154 15.20 -5.86 16.58
CA GLY A 154 15.72 -6.64 17.69
C GLY A 154 14.73 -7.67 18.28
N HIS A 155 13.60 -7.87 17.65
CA HIS A 155 12.54 -8.83 18.02
C HIS A 155 12.23 -9.83 16.91
N GLY A 156 13.09 -9.92 15.88
CA GLY A 156 12.92 -10.82 14.74
C GLY A 156 11.96 -10.29 13.69
N GLN A 157 11.72 -8.99 13.63
CA GLN A 157 10.92 -8.34 12.61
C GLN A 157 11.70 -7.20 11.98
N TYR A 158 11.45 -6.95 10.70
CA TYR A 158 12.05 -5.89 9.92
C TYR A 158 11.08 -4.72 9.75
N SER A 159 11.57 -3.50 9.94
CA SER A 159 10.78 -2.27 9.79
C SER A 159 11.35 -1.41 8.68
N VAL A 160 10.48 -0.77 7.90
CA VAL A 160 10.89 0.23 6.91
C VAL A 160 11.58 1.39 7.63
N ILE A 161 12.79 1.73 7.17
CA ILE A 161 13.56 2.87 7.71
C ILE A 161 13.22 4.16 6.92
N ASN A 162 13.64 5.31 7.45
CA ASN A 162 13.56 6.61 6.76
C ASN A 162 12.15 7.01 6.28
N ASN A 163 11.10 6.45 6.89
CA ASN A 163 9.71 6.72 6.52
C ASN A 163 9.45 6.45 5.01
N ASP A 164 8.76 7.32 4.30
CA ASP A 164 8.50 7.19 2.84
C ASP A 164 9.77 7.13 1.99
N LEU A 165 10.88 7.66 2.50
CA LEU A 165 12.18 7.66 1.82
C LEU A 165 13.00 6.37 2.06
N GLY A 166 12.43 5.38 2.74
CA GLY A 166 13.00 4.03 2.90
C GLY A 166 12.43 3.00 1.93
N LYS A 167 11.58 3.44 1.01
CA LYS A 167 11.03 2.60 -0.05
C LYS A 167 10.77 3.42 -1.31
N PHE A 168 11.07 2.87 -2.47
CA PHE A 168 10.87 3.55 -3.74
C PHE A 168 10.15 2.64 -4.72
N ASN A 169 9.02 3.10 -5.23
CA ASN A 169 8.27 2.39 -6.25
C ASN A 169 9.06 2.35 -7.57
N LEU A 170 9.20 1.17 -8.15
CA LEU A 170 9.93 0.90 -9.38
C LEU A 170 9.01 0.85 -10.61
N ASP A 171 7.69 0.78 -10.43
CA ASP A 171 6.74 0.73 -11.53
C ASP A 171 6.49 2.12 -12.13
N SER A 172 6.71 2.24 -13.42
CA SER A 172 6.64 3.51 -14.18
C SER A 172 5.25 4.18 -14.17
N LYS A 173 4.19 3.46 -13.77
CA LYS A 173 2.83 4.01 -13.68
C LYS A 173 2.65 4.92 -12.47
N SER A 174 3.40 4.71 -11.42
CA SER A 174 3.32 5.42 -10.14
C SER A 174 4.00 6.80 -10.14
N ALA A 175 4.93 7.06 -11.05
CA ALA A 175 5.64 8.34 -11.16
C ALA A 175 4.73 9.59 -11.25
N LYS A 176 3.43 9.42 -11.55
CA LYS A 176 2.42 10.50 -11.54
C LYS A 176 1.79 10.74 -10.17
N SER A 177 1.83 9.76 -9.27
CA SER A 177 1.26 9.81 -7.92
C SER A 177 2.22 10.47 -6.91
N GLU A 178 3.51 10.42 -7.16
CA GLU A 178 4.57 10.95 -6.27
C GLU A 178 4.67 12.49 -6.20
N LYS A 179 3.71 13.21 -6.76
CA LYS A 179 3.65 14.69 -6.65
C LYS A 179 3.57 15.22 -5.21
N SER A 180 3.49 14.34 -4.21
CA SER A 180 3.48 14.73 -2.80
C SER A 180 4.86 14.64 -2.12
N LEU A 181 5.90 14.11 -2.77
CA LEU A 181 7.27 14.29 -2.31
C LEU A 181 7.65 15.76 -2.48
N SER A 182 7.14 16.58 -1.58
CA SER A 182 7.17 18.05 -1.65
C SER A 182 8.52 18.64 -1.25
N LYS A 183 9.63 17.89 -1.43
CA LYS A 183 10.97 18.43 -1.25
C LYS A 183 11.90 17.90 -2.33
N ASN A 184 12.67 18.80 -2.95
CA ASN A 184 13.75 18.48 -3.88
C ASN A 184 14.68 17.37 -3.39
N SER A 185 14.81 17.19 -2.07
CA SER A 185 15.62 16.14 -1.44
C SER A 185 15.10 14.72 -1.69
N GLY A 186 13.79 14.49 -1.64
CA GLY A 186 13.24 13.16 -1.89
C GLY A 186 13.38 12.68 -3.33
N ILE A 187 13.27 13.60 -4.30
CA ILE A 187 13.50 13.27 -5.72
C ILE A 187 14.98 12.96 -5.97
N ALA A 188 15.90 13.75 -5.40
CA ALA A 188 17.32 13.52 -5.51
C ALA A 188 17.76 12.19 -4.90
N LEU A 189 17.23 11.84 -3.71
CA LEU A 189 17.51 10.55 -3.07
C LEU A 189 16.98 9.37 -3.90
N LYS A 190 15.78 9.51 -4.49
CA LYS A 190 15.24 8.48 -5.38
C LYS A 190 16.14 8.26 -6.60
N GLU A 191 16.59 9.33 -7.25
CA GLU A 191 17.49 9.23 -8.42
C GLU A 191 18.80 8.56 -8.02
N ASP A 192 19.38 8.92 -6.88
CA ASP A 192 20.60 8.34 -6.31
C ASP A 192 20.45 6.83 -6.03
N VAL A 193 19.33 6.42 -5.42
CA VAL A 193 18.99 5.00 -5.20
C VAL A 193 18.83 4.24 -6.52
N LEU A 194 18.08 4.79 -7.48
CA LEU A 194 17.88 4.14 -8.78
C LEU A 194 19.19 3.99 -9.56
N GLU A 195 20.12 4.96 -9.46
CA GLU A 195 21.44 4.87 -10.07
C GLU A 195 22.28 3.80 -9.39
N LYS A 196 22.40 3.84 -8.04
CA LYS A 196 23.23 2.91 -7.27
C LYS A 196 22.80 1.45 -7.41
N TYR A 197 21.51 1.19 -7.42
CA TYR A 197 20.94 -0.18 -7.48
C TYR A 197 20.45 -0.59 -8.87
N SER A 198 20.85 0.15 -9.93
CA SER A 198 20.39 -0.09 -11.30
C SER A 198 20.57 -1.52 -11.79
N GLU A 199 21.67 -2.20 -11.42
CA GLU A 199 21.95 -3.60 -11.79
C GLU A 199 20.97 -4.62 -11.21
N PHE A 200 20.22 -4.25 -10.17
CA PHE A 200 19.22 -5.10 -9.51
C PHE A 200 17.79 -4.82 -9.98
N ILE A 201 17.56 -3.67 -10.63
CA ILE A 201 16.23 -3.18 -11.02
C ILE A 201 15.84 -3.64 -12.44
N GLU A 202 16.80 -4.03 -13.28
CA GLU A 202 16.59 -4.46 -14.68
C GLU A 202 15.95 -5.85 -14.83
#